data_a7a44ccb512b9c137fc50c55274521cc
#
_entry.id   a7a44ccb512b9c137fc50c55274521cc
#
_cell.length_a   1.000
_cell.length_b   1.000
_cell.length_c   1.000
_cell.angle_alpha   90.00
_cell.angle_beta   90.00
_cell.angle_gamma   90.00
#
_symmetry.space_group_name_H-M   'P 1'
#
loop_
_entity.id
_entity.type
_entity.pdbx_description
1 polymer ?
#
loop_
_entity_poly.entity_id
_entity_poly.type
_entity_poly.pdbx_seq_one_letter_code
_entity_poly.pdbx_strand_id
1 'polypeptide(L)'
;MWHDGYMDLNKVPKQFCENISAAFSQEFFVLGMITGENGVAYALTPQHMKRLTQYLAHQITDYETQFGDIKAEWTPGIQSPIQTKDVMGGDAK
;
A
#
# COMPACT_ATOMS: atom_id res chain seq x y z
N MET A 1 -19.76 10.09 -11.38
CA MET A 1 -19.44 10.09 -10.72
C MET A 1 -19.09 9.17 -9.95
N TRP A 2 -18.93 9.19 -8.93
CA TRP A 2 -18.53 8.40 -8.16
C TRP A 2 -19.43 7.59 -7.70
N HIS A 3 -20.05 7.05 -7.66
CA HIS A 3 -20.92 6.33 -7.13
C HIS A 3 -20.49 6.08 -5.87
N ASP A 4 -20.28 5.73 -5.15
CA ASP A 4 -19.98 5.41 -3.81
C ASP A 4 -18.52 5.28 -3.71
N GLY A 5 -17.77 5.60 -4.71
CA GLY A 5 -16.37 5.51 -4.62
C GLY A 5 -15.87 4.10 -4.40
N TYR A 6 -16.62 3.11 -4.88
CA TYR A 6 -16.43 1.77 -4.48
C TYR A 6 -16.19 0.90 -5.68
N MET A 7 -15.27 -0.02 -5.62
CA MET A 7 -15.05 -0.98 -6.68
C MET A 7 -14.96 -2.36 -6.09
N ASP A 8 -15.30 -3.34 -6.90
CA ASP A 8 -15.25 -4.73 -6.46
C ASP A 8 -13.85 -5.24 -6.70
N LEU A 9 -13.07 -5.32 -5.63
CA LEU A 9 -11.67 -5.69 -5.73
C LEU A 9 -11.47 -7.13 -6.16
N ASN A 10 -12.52 -7.93 -6.10
CA ASN A 10 -12.40 -9.30 -6.58
C ASN A 10 -12.48 -9.39 -8.09
N LYS A 11 -12.99 -8.35 -8.75
CA LYS A 11 -13.18 -8.38 -10.18
C LYS A 11 -12.21 -7.55 -10.98
N VAL A 12 -11.52 -6.62 -10.36
CA VAL A 12 -10.60 -5.77 -11.12
C VAL A 12 -9.27 -6.50 -11.32
N PRO A 13 -8.60 -6.29 -12.44
CA PRO A 13 -7.29 -6.87 -12.64
C PRO A 13 -6.30 -6.35 -11.61
N LYS A 14 -5.37 -7.17 -11.19
CA LYS A 14 -4.41 -6.80 -10.19
C LYS A 14 -3.01 -7.09 -10.67
N GLN A 15 -2.06 -6.23 -10.27
CA GLN A 15 -0.66 -6.46 -10.53
C GLN A 15 0.07 -6.29 -9.22
N PHE A 16 1.17 -6.98 -9.06
CA PHE A 16 1.98 -6.78 -7.87
C PHE A 16 2.64 -5.42 -7.95
N CYS A 17 2.50 -4.61 -6.91
CA CYS A 17 3.15 -3.34 -6.82
C CYS A 17 4.57 -3.56 -6.33
N GLU A 18 5.55 -3.08 -7.06
CA GLU A 18 6.95 -3.35 -6.72
C GLU A 18 7.46 -2.40 -5.67
N ASN A 19 6.98 -1.19 -5.65
CA ASN A 19 7.45 -0.21 -4.68
C ASN A 19 6.42 0.90 -4.54
N ILE A 20 6.34 1.47 -3.37
CA ILE A 20 5.45 2.59 -3.10
C ILE A 20 6.29 3.67 -2.43
N SER A 21 6.18 4.88 -2.91
CA SER A 21 6.84 6.01 -2.30
C SER A 21 5.83 7.11 -2.03
N ALA A 22 6.16 7.98 -1.12
CA ALA A 22 5.27 9.07 -0.77
C ALA A 22 6.10 10.32 -0.50
N ALA A 23 5.51 11.46 -0.79
CA ALA A 23 6.14 12.74 -0.50
C ALA A 23 5.03 13.70 -0.11
N PHE A 24 5.40 14.86 0.42
CA PHE A 24 4.37 15.80 0.81
C PHE A 24 4.87 17.23 0.67
N SER A 25 3.92 18.12 0.53
CA SER A 25 4.10 19.53 0.73
C SER A 25 3.08 19.95 1.77
N GLN A 26 3.00 21.22 2.03
CA GLN A 26 1.99 21.69 3.00
C GLN A 26 0.58 21.47 2.49
N GLU A 27 0.39 21.49 1.16
CA GLU A 27 -0.95 21.41 0.60
C GLU A 27 -1.44 20.00 0.38
N PHE A 28 -0.58 19.07 0.05
CA PHE A 28 -1.06 17.71 -0.22
C PHE A 28 0.06 16.69 -0.15
N PHE A 29 -0.33 15.44 -0.13
CA PHE A 29 0.58 14.32 -0.23
C PHE A 29 0.53 13.76 -1.64
N VAL A 30 1.61 13.14 -2.07
CA VAL A 30 1.63 12.40 -3.33
C VAL A 30 2.02 10.97 -3.01
N LEU A 31 1.25 10.04 -3.54
CA LEU A 31 1.50 8.63 -3.33
C LEU A 31 1.82 8.01 -4.69
N GLY A 32 3.00 7.46 -4.84
CA GLY A 32 3.43 6.87 -6.11
C GLY A 32 3.54 5.36 -6.00
N MET A 33 3.06 4.66 -7.02
CA MET A 33 3.13 3.21 -7.08
C MET A 33 3.82 2.81 -8.37
N ILE A 34 4.77 1.89 -8.27
CA ILE A 34 5.54 1.44 -9.41
C ILE A 34 5.30 -0.02 -9.63
N THR A 35 4.96 -0.37 -10.88
CA THR A 35 4.74 -1.75 -11.28
C THR A 35 5.50 -1.94 -12.59
N GLY A 36 6.60 -2.69 -12.56
CA GLY A 36 7.45 -2.85 -13.72
C GLY A 36 8.02 -1.51 -14.15
N GLU A 37 7.79 -1.12 -15.38
CA GLU A 37 8.27 0.14 -15.89
C GLU A 37 7.22 1.24 -15.79
N ASN A 38 6.08 0.94 -15.22
CA ASN A 38 5.00 1.89 -15.13
C ASN A 38 4.91 2.50 -13.75
N GLY A 39 4.66 3.77 -13.70
CA GLY A 39 4.47 4.46 -12.44
C GLY A 39 3.21 5.29 -12.47
N VAL A 40 2.49 5.31 -11.38
CA VAL A 40 1.29 6.11 -11.25
C VAL A 40 1.37 6.86 -9.94
N ALA A 41 1.05 8.14 -9.96
CA ALA A 41 1.08 8.95 -8.76
C ALA A 41 -0.27 9.61 -8.54
N TYR A 42 -0.67 9.70 -7.30
CA TYR A 42 -1.93 10.33 -6.94
C TYR A 42 -1.67 11.36 -5.87
N ALA A 43 -2.36 12.50 -5.96
CA ALA A 43 -2.30 13.51 -4.93
C ALA A 43 -3.48 13.33 -3.98
N LEU A 44 -3.23 13.46 -2.69
CA LEU A 44 -4.27 13.32 -1.69
C LEU A 44 -4.19 14.51 -0.76
N THR A 45 -5.31 14.97 -0.27
CA THR A 45 -5.28 15.99 0.78
C THR A 45 -4.65 15.39 2.03
N PRO A 46 -4.10 16.21 2.91
CA PRO A 46 -3.54 15.69 4.15
C PRO A 46 -4.55 14.88 4.96
N GLN A 47 -5.80 15.33 4.98
CA GLN A 47 -6.85 14.62 5.71
C GLN A 47 -7.12 13.25 5.10
N HIS A 48 -7.15 13.19 3.77
CA HIS A 48 -7.38 11.92 3.08
C HIS A 48 -6.22 10.96 3.35
N MET A 49 -5.00 11.47 3.30
CA MET A 49 -3.84 10.63 3.58
C MET A 49 -3.87 10.11 5.02
N LYS A 50 -4.27 10.96 5.96
CA LYS A 50 -4.36 10.52 7.35
C LYS A 50 -5.38 9.39 7.51
N ARG A 51 -6.55 9.54 6.89
CA ARG A 51 -7.56 8.49 6.98
C ARG A 51 -7.10 7.23 6.27
N LEU A 52 -6.34 7.36 5.18
CA LEU A 52 -5.83 6.19 4.48
C LEU A 52 -4.91 5.39 5.40
N THR A 53 -4.02 6.04 6.12
CA THR A 53 -3.11 5.30 6.99
C THR A 53 -3.88 4.59 8.12
N GLN A 54 -4.93 5.23 8.61
CA GLN A 54 -5.73 4.61 9.66
C GLN A 54 -6.52 3.43 9.13
N TYR A 55 -7.06 3.57 7.92
CA TYR A 55 -7.78 2.48 7.30
C TYR A 55 -6.87 1.30 7.01
N LEU A 56 -5.68 1.55 6.49
CA LEU A 56 -4.75 0.46 6.19
C LEU A 56 -4.28 -0.22 7.47
N ALA A 57 -4.06 0.54 8.53
CA ALA A 57 -3.70 -0.06 9.82
C ALA A 57 -4.80 -1.00 10.31
N HIS A 58 -6.05 -0.62 10.12
CA HIS A 58 -7.16 -1.47 10.49
C HIS A 58 -7.20 -2.75 9.66
N GLN A 59 -6.93 -2.65 8.36
CA GLN A 59 -6.87 -3.81 7.49
C GLN A 59 -5.78 -4.78 7.93
N ILE A 60 -4.63 -4.25 8.32
CA ILE A 60 -3.54 -5.08 8.81
C ILE A 60 -3.97 -5.80 10.09
N THR A 61 -4.65 -5.11 10.99
CA THR A 61 -5.12 -5.72 12.23
C THR A 61 -6.10 -6.86 11.93
N ASP A 62 -7.03 -6.63 11.00
CA ASP A 62 -7.98 -7.68 10.64
C ASP A 62 -7.28 -8.89 10.05
N TYR A 63 -6.30 -8.66 9.18
CA TYR A 63 -5.56 -9.77 8.60
C TYR A 63 -4.85 -10.57 9.70
N GLU A 64 -4.17 -9.86 10.59
CA GLU A 64 -3.38 -10.53 11.62
C GLU A 64 -4.27 -11.28 12.61
N THR A 65 -5.48 -10.79 12.83
CA THR A 65 -6.41 -11.52 13.69
C THR A 65 -6.82 -12.85 13.06
N GLN A 66 -6.92 -12.89 11.75
CA GLN A 66 -7.35 -14.11 11.09
C GLN A 66 -6.23 -15.06 10.74
N PHE A 67 -5.06 -14.56 10.44
CA PHE A 67 -3.99 -15.37 9.87
C PHE A 67 -2.67 -15.30 10.64
N GLY A 68 -2.59 -14.50 11.67
CA GLY A 68 -1.37 -14.38 12.46
C GLY A 68 -0.54 -13.17 12.06
N ASP A 69 0.43 -12.86 12.88
CA ASP A 69 1.21 -11.65 12.70
C ASP A 69 2.05 -11.69 11.44
N ILE A 70 2.11 -10.55 10.76
CA ILE A 70 2.95 -10.41 9.58
C ILE A 70 4.36 -10.08 10.07
N LYS A 71 5.33 -10.79 9.55
CA LYS A 71 6.73 -10.58 9.94
C LYS A 71 7.38 -9.66 8.94
N ALA A 72 7.40 -8.38 9.23
CA ALA A 72 7.98 -7.39 8.33
C ALA A 72 8.39 -6.18 9.15
N GLU A 73 9.41 -5.48 8.69
CA GLU A 73 9.87 -4.27 9.34
C GLU A 73 10.13 -3.21 8.30
N TRP A 74 9.88 -1.99 8.64
CA TRP A 74 10.20 -0.87 7.79
C TRP A 74 11.22 0.01 8.49
N THR A 75 12.19 0.52 7.73
CA THR A 75 13.25 1.36 8.25
C THR A 75 13.19 2.71 7.56
N PRO A 76 13.34 3.82 8.29
CA PRO A 76 13.36 5.13 7.65
C PRO A 76 14.46 5.21 6.59
N GLY A 77 14.16 5.92 5.51
CA GLY A 77 15.11 6.08 4.41
C GLY A 77 14.85 5.17 3.25
N ILE A 78 13.96 4.21 3.40
CA ILE A 78 13.58 3.37 2.26
C ILE A 78 12.11 3.54 2.02
N GLN A 79 11.70 3.19 0.83
CA GLN A 79 10.30 3.22 0.46
C GLN A 79 9.66 1.92 0.91
N SER A 80 8.71 1.46 0.20
CA SER A 80 8.01 0.22 0.56
C SER A 80 8.14 -0.78 -0.58
N PRO A 81 9.32 -1.36 -0.77
CA PRO A 81 9.51 -2.28 -1.88
C PRO A 81 9.00 -3.68 -1.53
N ILE A 82 8.54 -4.36 -2.55
CA ILE A 82 8.25 -5.75 -2.39
C ILE A 82 9.57 -6.48 -2.43
N GLN A 83 9.74 -7.49 -1.62
CA GLN A 83 10.97 -8.25 -1.56
C GLN A 83 10.73 -9.65 -2.11
N THR A 84 11.77 -10.21 -2.68
CA THR A 84 11.67 -11.54 -3.29
C THR A 84 11.13 -12.57 -2.31
N LYS A 85 11.58 -12.50 -1.08
CA LYS A 85 11.12 -13.49 -0.09
C LYS A 85 9.63 -13.35 0.20
N ASP A 86 9.04 -12.18 -0.06
CA ASP A 86 7.61 -12.01 0.20
C ASP A 86 6.76 -12.82 -0.76
N VAL A 87 7.21 -12.98 -1.99
CA VAL A 87 6.41 -13.69 -2.98
C VAL A 87 6.89 -15.11 -3.19
N MET A 88 8.10 -15.44 -2.79
CA MET A 88 8.60 -16.80 -2.94
C MET A 88 8.39 -17.63 -1.69
N GLY A 89 7.75 -17.09 -0.74
CA GLY A 89 7.40 -17.80 0.43
C GLY A 89 8.56 -18.12 1.25
N GLY A 90 9.58 -17.48 1.01
CA GLY A 90 10.67 -17.88 1.59
C GLY A 90 10.90 -17.70 2.93
N ASP A 91 10.30 -17.81 3.58
CA ASP A 91 10.65 -17.67 4.71
C ASP A 91 10.91 -18.71 5.22
N ALA A 92 11.15 -19.32 4.87
CA ALA A 92 11.45 -20.25 5.28
C ALA A 92 12.05 -20.47 6.35
N LYS A 93 12.08 -20.42 6.30
CA LYS A 93 12.49 -20.58 6.96
C LYS A 93 12.73 -20.73 7.31
#